data_e2b3c74d08b28c3fe52cc1f6afb06259
#
_entry.id   e2b3c74d08b28c3fe52cc1f6afb06259
#
_cell.length_a   1.000
_cell.length_b   1.000
_cell.length_c   1.000
_cell.angle_alpha   90.00
_cell.angle_beta   90.00
_cell.angle_gamma   90.00
#
_symmetry.space_group_name_H-M   'P 1'
#
loop_
_entity.id
_entity.type
_entity.pdbx_description
1 polymer ?
#
loop_
_entity_poly.entity_id
_entity_poly.type
_entity_poly.pdbx_seq_one_letter_code
_entity_poly.pdbx_strand_id
1 'polypeptide(L)'
;MKRLMANHKQKKAILIALAAPLMFSPAPLMAVTGTSEPVVAIARQAQTIVSVQQINPTTVDVVFSNNQRMTFDFYGDNIFRMFQDNNGGILRDPEAKPEARILVDTPRRPVSKLDIQDDNGQVTITTGKVRLQLDKSTALLKVTNLTTNKIVFEETKPVVYEKGKTILTLKENPDEYFYGGGVQNGRFSHKGKAIAIENQNSWTDVGMASPTPFYWSTNGYGFMWYTFKQGKYDFGATEKNTVKLSHDTDYLDVFYMINDSQIGRAHV
;
A
#
# COMPACT_ATOMS: atom_id res chain seq x y z
N MET A 1 -29.92 66.10 21.97
CA MET A 1 -29.73 66.93 20.74
C MET A 1 -29.87 66.03 19.57
N LYS A 2 -31.03 65.99 18.96
CA LYS A 2 -31.48 66.61 17.68
C LYS A 2 -30.64 66.17 16.45
N ARG A 3 -31.31 65.32 15.65
CA ARG A 3 -31.61 65.42 14.20
C ARG A 3 -30.46 65.01 13.27
N LEU A 4 -30.64 64.32 12.15
CA LEU A 4 -31.66 64.42 11.10
C LEU A 4 -31.73 63.12 10.26
N MET A 5 -32.95 62.72 9.92
CA MET A 5 -33.28 61.77 8.85
C MET A 5 -33.01 62.39 7.46
N ALA A 6 -32.57 61.58 6.50
CA ALA A 6 -32.71 61.90 5.11
C ALA A 6 -33.20 60.65 4.32
N ASN A 7 -34.42 60.75 3.91
CA ASN A 7 -35.18 59.83 3.08
C ASN A 7 -34.77 60.03 1.60
N HIS A 8 -34.34 58.98 0.89
CA HIS A 8 -34.24 59.10 -0.58
C HIS A 8 -34.99 57.97 -1.24
N LYS A 9 -36.16 58.36 -1.73
CA LYS A 9 -36.97 57.57 -2.66
C LYS A 9 -36.29 57.52 -4.04
N GLN A 10 -35.92 56.33 -4.47
CA GLN A 10 -35.58 56.12 -5.88
C GLN A 10 -36.77 55.49 -6.64
N LYS A 11 -37.10 56.17 -7.75
CA LYS A 11 -38.19 55.85 -8.63
C LYS A 11 -37.84 54.61 -9.47
N LYS A 12 -38.79 53.71 -9.54
CA LYS A 12 -38.77 52.59 -10.50
C LYS A 12 -39.02 53.08 -11.90
N ALA A 13 -38.06 52.89 -12.80
CA ALA A 13 -38.30 53.03 -14.25
C ALA A 13 -38.61 51.62 -14.77
N ILE A 14 -39.83 51.48 -15.35
CA ILE A 14 -40.25 50.26 -16.04
C ILE A 14 -39.78 50.41 -17.48
N LEU A 15 -38.87 49.55 -17.93
CA LEU A 15 -38.45 49.43 -19.30
C LEU A 15 -39.21 48.24 -19.92
N ILE A 16 -40.16 48.55 -20.81
CA ILE A 16 -40.86 47.56 -21.63
C ILE A 16 -39.98 47.25 -22.83
N ALA A 17 -39.39 46.08 -22.89
CA ALA A 17 -38.67 45.59 -24.04
C ALA A 17 -39.62 44.70 -24.88
N LEU A 18 -39.89 45.10 -26.09
CA LEU A 18 -40.59 44.30 -27.11
C LEU A 18 -39.75 43.05 -27.45
N ALA A 19 -40.31 41.89 -27.22
CA ALA A 19 -39.71 40.63 -27.66
C ALA A 19 -40.14 40.34 -29.12
N ALA A 20 -39.19 40.29 -30.01
CA ALA A 20 -39.36 39.72 -31.34
C ALA A 20 -39.12 38.19 -31.28
N PRO A 21 -39.92 37.36 -31.93
CA PRO A 21 -39.70 35.91 -31.92
C PRO A 21 -38.52 35.55 -32.83
N LEU A 22 -37.41 35.11 -32.27
CA LEU A 22 -36.35 34.44 -32.99
C LEU A 22 -36.77 32.98 -33.26
N MET A 23 -37.02 32.68 -34.51
CA MET A 23 -37.19 31.31 -35.01
C MET A 23 -35.85 30.59 -34.92
N PHE A 24 -35.70 29.70 -33.91
CA PHE A 24 -34.60 28.75 -33.86
C PHE A 24 -34.96 27.54 -34.72
N SER A 25 -34.25 27.35 -35.83
CA SER A 25 -34.17 26.08 -36.53
C SER A 25 -33.41 25.07 -35.67
N PRO A 26 -33.94 23.86 -35.46
CA PRO A 26 -33.13 22.84 -34.77
C PRO A 26 -32.04 22.34 -35.73
N ALA A 27 -30.81 22.66 -35.42
CA ALA A 27 -29.65 21.98 -36.01
C ALA A 27 -29.61 20.51 -35.52
N PRO A 28 -29.29 19.55 -36.39
CA PRO A 28 -29.20 18.17 -35.98
C PRO A 28 -28.06 18.01 -34.95
N LEU A 29 -28.43 17.51 -33.79
CA LEU A 29 -27.49 17.11 -32.74
C LEU A 29 -26.71 15.91 -33.29
N MET A 30 -25.50 16.15 -33.81
CA MET A 30 -24.57 15.06 -34.10
C MET A 30 -24.18 14.44 -32.74
N ALA A 31 -24.70 13.26 -32.48
CA ALA A 31 -24.20 12.42 -31.39
C ALA A 31 -22.77 12.08 -31.72
N VAL A 32 -21.84 12.74 -31.03
CA VAL A 32 -20.45 12.28 -30.97
C VAL A 32 -20.47 11.00 -30.13
N THR A 33 -20.59 9.87 -30.81
CA THR A 33 -20.26 8.58 -30.20
C THR A 33 -18.77 8.57 -29.98
N GLY A 34 -18.37 9.11 -28.83
CA GLY A 34 -17.05 8.86 -28.30
C GLY A 34 -16.95 7.36 -28.01
N THR A 35 -16.41 6.61 -28.93
CA THR A 35 -15.87 5.29 -28.63
C THR A 35 -14.75 5.52 -27.63
N SER A 36 -15.08 5.41 -26.35
CA SER A 36 -14.04 5.19 -25.33
C SER A 36 -13.39 3.87 -25.71
N GLU A 37 -12.23 3.94 -26.35
CA GLU A 37 -11.36 2.76 -26.42
C GLU A 37 -11.26 2.21 -25.01
N PRO A 38 -11.47 0.90 -24.81
CA PRO A 38 -11.21 0.31 -23.51
C PRO A 38 -9.73 0.59 -23.23
N VAL A 39 -9.45 1.35 -22.19
CA VAL A 39 -8.10 1.45 -21.62
C VAL A 39 -7.79 0.03 -21.22
N VAL A 40 -7.10 -0.68 -22.10
CA VAL A 40 -6.55 -2.01 -21.83
C VAL A 40 -5.58 -1.74 -20.69
N ALA A 41 -6.04 -2.04 -19.48
CA ALA A 41 -5.14 -2.17 -18.36
C ALA A 41 -4.13 -3.22 -18.81
N ILE A 42 -2.91 -2.80 -19.11
CA ILE A 42 -1.81 -3.71 -19.40
C ILE A 42 -1.60 -4.45 -18.09
N ALA A 43 -2.29 -5.59 -17.97
CA ALA A 43 -1.99 -6.55 -16.94
C ALA A 43 -0.51 -6.89 -17.16
N ARG A 44 0.37 -6.37 -16.28
CA ARG A 44 1.78 -6.74 -16.35
C ARG A 44 1.82 -8.26 -16.34
N GLN A 45 2.44 -8.83 -17.35
CA GLN A 45 2.77 -10.26 -17.38
C GLN A 45 3.41 -10.60 -16.04
N ALA A 46 2.93 -11.67 -15.42
CA ALA A 46 3.52 -12.18 -14.20
C ALA A 46 5.04 -12.27 -14.41
N GLN A 47 5.79 -11.53 -13.60
CA GLN A 47 7.25 -11.49 -13.74
C GLN A 47 7.76 -12.84 -13.23
N THR A 48 8.39 -13.62 -14.08
CA THR A 48 9.00 -14.88 -13.65
C THR A 48 10.35 -14.61 -13.00
N ILE A 49 10.66 -15.35 -11.95
CA ILE A 49 11.96 -15.31 -11.29
C ILE A 49 12.95 -16.11 -12.10
N VAL A 50 14.07 -15.49 -12.48
CA VAL A 50 15.14 -16.13 -13.28
C VAL A 50 16.36 -16.51 -12.46
N SER A 51 16.64 -15.78 -11.37
CA SER A 51 17.74 -16.11 -10.47
C SER A 51 17.55 -15.52 -9.08
N VAL A 52 18.27 -16.07 -8.11
CA VAL A 52 18.40 -15.55 -6.75
C VAL A 52 19.87 -15.42 -6.40
N GLN A 53 20.25 -14.34 -5.74
CA GLN A 53 21.63 -14.03 -5.40
C GLN A 53 21.72 -13.52 -3.96
N GLN A 54 22.60 -14.14 -3.17
CA GLN A 54 22.98 -13.59 -1.87
C GLN A 54 24.01 -12.49 -2.09
N ILE A 55 23.67 -11.27 -1.71
CA ILE A 55 24.52 -10.08 -1.89
C ILE A 55 25.51 -9.92 -0.75
N ASN A 56 25.05 -10.18 0.47
CA ASN A 56 25.84 -10.14 1.69
C ASN A 56 25.19 -11.06 2.75
N PRO A 57 25.73 -11.18 3.99
CA PRO A 57 25.18 -12.08 5.01
C PRO A 57 23.73 -11.86 5.40
N THR A 58 23.14 -10.70 5.07
CA THR A 58 21.77 -10.34 5.44
C THR A 58 20.87 -10.00 4.26
N THR A 59 21.39 -9.96 3.01
CA THR A 59 20.67 -9.42 1.87
C THR A 59 20.64 -10.41 0.72
N VAL A 60 19.45 -10.61 0.15
CA VAL A 60 19.19 -11.49 -0.99
C VAL A 60 18.45 -10.71 -2.07
N ASP A 61 18.95 -10.76 -3.30
CA ASP A 61 18.27 -10.26 -4.49
C ASP A 61 17.60 -11.40 -5.25
N VAL A 62 16.34 -11.19 -5.60
CA VAL A 62 15.58 -12.01 -6.54
C VAL A 62 15.48 -11.24 -7.86
N VAL A 63 15.94 -11.84 -8.95
CA VAL A 63 15.97 -11.20 -10.27
C VAL A 63 14.86 -11.76 -11.15
N PHE A 64 14.11 -10.84 -11.74
CA PHE A 64 13.00 -11.16 -12.65
C PHE A 64 13.42 -11.18 -14.12
N SER A 65 12.60 -11.80 -14.97
CA SER A 65 12.82 -11.93 -16.41
C SER A 65 12.97 -10.59 -17.15
N ASN A 66 12.46 -9.51 -16.60
CA ASN A 66 12.60 -8.15 -17.12
C ASN A 66 13.81 -7.39 -16.53
N ASN A 67 14.74 -8.09 -15.85
CA ASN A 67 15.89 -7.54 -15.13
C ASN A 67 15.57 -6.65 -13.92
N GLN A 68 14.31 -6.52 -13.53
CA GLN A 68 13.98 -5.90 -12.25
C GLN A 68 14.41 -6.81 -11.10
N ARG A 69 14.55 -6.22 -9.91
CA ARG A 69 14.99 -6.94 -8.72
C ARG A 69 14.02 -6.68 -7.57
N MET A 70 13.83 -7.71 -6.77
CA MET A 70 13.24 -7.60 -5.45
C MET A 70 14.31 -7.96 -4.42
N THR A 71 14.58 -7.06 -3.51
CA THR A 71 15.59 -7.25 -2.47
C THR A 71 14.91 -7.63 -1.16
N PHE A 72 15.36 -8.69 -0.54
CA PHE A 72 15.04 -9.07 0.84
C PHE A 72 16.25 -8.77 1.71
N ASP A 73 16.06 -7.87 2.69
CA ASP A 73 17.11 -7.44 3.58
C ASP A 73 16.70 -7.71 5.03
N PHE A 74 17.46 -8.55 5.73
CA PHE A 74 17.10 -9.07 7.05
C PHE A 74 17.72 -8.24 8.18
N TYR A 75 16.91 -7.85 9.14
CA TYR A 75 17.26 -7.13 10.37
C TYR A 75 17.27 -8.06 11.60
N GLY A 76 17.63 -9.30 11.39
CA GLY A 76 17.62 -10.42 12.31
C GLY A 76 16.79 -11.57 11.74
N ASP A 77 16.58 -12.62 12.54
CA ASP A 77 15.94 -13.85 12.06
C ASP A 77 14.45 -13.72 11.76
N ASN A 78 13.79 -12.69 12.26
CA ASN A 78 12.33 -12.54 12.20
C ASN A 78 11.84 -11.19 11.67
N ILE A 79 12.75 -10.33 11.22
CA ILE A 79 12.42 -9.04 10.61
C ILE A 79 13.09 -8.97 9.25
N PHE A 80 12.34 -8.64 8.23
CA PHE A 80 12.91 -8.39 6.90
C PHE A 80 12.22 -7.22 6.22
N ARG A 81 13.01 -6.52 5.41
CA ARG A 81 12.58 -5.49 4.48
C ARG A 81 12.45 -6.12 3.10
N MET A 82 11.37 -5.84 2.40
CA MET A 82 11.17 -6.20 1.00
C MET A 82 11.11 -4.92 0.17
N PHE A 83 12.00 -4.81 -0.80
CA PHE A 83 12.13 -3.65 -1.67
C PHE A 83 12.04 -4.04 -3.13
N GLN A 84 11.25 -3.32 -3.91
CA GLN A 84 11.20 -3.40 -5.37
C GLN A 84 10.87 -2.04 -5.96
N ASP A 85 11.71 -1.52 -6.85
CA ASP A 85 11.48 -0.30 -7.60
C ASP A 85 10.94 -0.63 -8.99
N ASN A 86 9.81 -0.01 -9.34
CA ASN A 86 9.20 -0.15 -10.67
C ASN A 86 10.09 0.36 -11.80
N ASN A 87 10.98 1.30 -11.52
CA ASN A 87 11.90 1.89 -12.49
C ASN A 87 13.25 1.15 -12.57
N GLY A 88 13.36 0.00 -11.89
CA GLY A 88 14.56 -0.83 -11.89
C GLY A 88 15.66 -0.36 -10.94
N GLY A 89 15.35 0.57 -10.02
CA GLY A 89 16.24 0.94 -8.92
C GLY A 89 16.52 -0.24 -8.00
N ILE A 90 17.68 -0.27 -7.40
CA ILE A 90 18.09 -1.30 -6.43
C ILE A 90 18.36 -0.68 -5.07
N LEU A 91 18.00 -1.41 -4.02
CA LEU A 91 18.41 -1.07 -2.68
C LEU A 91 19.90 -1.42 -2.53
N ARG A 92 20.76 -0.43 -2.71
CA ARG A 92 22.24 -0.62 -2.63
C ARG A 92 22.75 -0.59 -1.22
N ASP A 93 22.11 0.23 -0.41
CA ASP A 93 22.37 0.37 1.01
C ASP A 93 21.03 0.24 1.74
N PRO A 94 20.81 -0.83 2.48
CA PRO A 94 19.57 -1.04 3.22
C PRO A 94 19.32 0.02 4.29
N GLU A 95 20.35 0.76 4.69
CA GLU A 95 20.24 1.94 5.54
C GLU A 95 20.10 3.22 4.72
N ALA A 96 20.18 3.12 3.37
CA ALA A 96 20.01 4.23 2.50
C ALA A 96 18.65 4.91 2.76
N LYS A 97 18.74 6.18 2.86
CA LYS A 97 17.72 7.08 3.35
C LYS A 97 16.57 7.15 2.37
N PRO A 98 15.46 6.49 2.64
CA PRO A 98 14.23 6.80 1.91
C PRO A 98 13.80 8.23 2.22
N GLU A 99 12.81 8.72 1.48
CA GLU A 99 12.19 10.02 1.74
C GLU A 99 11.68 10.13 3.18
N ALA A 100 11.25 9.01 3.77
CA ALA A 100 10.81 8.91 5.15
C ALA A 100 11.94 8.39 6.05
N ARG A 101 12.40 9.18 6.99
CA ARG A 101 13.30 8.72 8.05
C ARG A 101 12.49 8.17 9.23
N ILE A 102 11.85 7.03 9.05
CA ILE A 102 11.10 6.37 10.12
C ILE A 102 12.07 5.62 11.05
N LEU A 103 13.11 5.03 10.47
CA LEU A 103 14.18 4.37 11.21
C LEU A 103 15.27 5.40 11.54
N VAL A 104 15.51 5.63 12.81
CA VAL A 104 16.44 6.67 13.28
C VAL A 104 17.83 6.12 13.52
N ASP A 105 17.92 4.95 14.08
CA ASP A 105 19.18 4.24 14.35
C ASP A 105 18.84 2.76 14.48
N THR A 106 19.42 1.94 13.62
CA THR A 106 19.05 0.53 13.56
C THR A 106 20.28 -0.33 13.61
N PRO A 107 20.78 -0.67 14.80
CA PRO A 107 21.72 -1.75 14.87
C PRO A 107 21.02 -3.02 14.39
N ARG A 108 21.44 -3.58 13.24
CA ARG A 108 20.96 -4.84 12.75
C ARG A 108 21.29 -5.94 13.73
N ARG A 109 20.31 -6.75 14.08
CA ARG A 109 20.57 -7.99 14.80
C ARG A 109 21.23 -8.98 13.83
N PRO A 110 22.19 -9.78 14.29
CA PRO A 110 22.76 -10.83 13.45
C PRO A 110 21.67 -11.79 13.00
N VAL A 111 21.76 -12.22 11.75
CA VAL A 111 20.97 -13.33 11.22
C VAL A 111 21.71 -14.61 11.59
N SER A 112 21.06 -15.50 12.33
CA SER A 112 21.69 -16.72 12.83
C SER A 112 21.98 -17.73 11.72
N LYS A 113 21.14 -17.70 10.67
CA LYS A 113 21.23 -18.53 9.48
C LYS A 113 20.56 -17.81 8.32
N LEU A 114 21.19 -17.84 7.15
CA LEU A 114 20.56 -17.45 5.89
C LEU A 114 20.82 -18.54 4.87
N ASP A 115 19.82 -19.34 4.57
CA ASP A 115 19.86 -20.45 3.65
C ASP A 115 18.98 -20.17 2.45
N ILE A 116 19.50 -20.38 1.26
CA ILE A 116 18.81 -20.12 0.00
C ILE A 116 18.75 -21.40 -0.82
N GLN A 117 17.56 -21.81 -1.21
CA GLN A 117 17.32 -22.94 -2.09
C GLN A 117 16.61 -22.42 -3.33
N ASP A 118 17.19 -22.71 -4.48
CA ASP A 118 16.66 -22.33 -5.79
C ASP A 118 16.29 -23.61 -6.56
N ASP A 119 15.06 -24.05 -6.38
CA ASP A 119 14.49 -25.21 -7.05
C ASP A 119 13.77 -24.81 -8.35
N ASN A 120 13.42 -25.80 -9.19
CA ASN A 120 12.83 -25.56 -10.51
C ASN A 120 11.52 -24.75 -10.53
N GLY A 121 10.77 -24.71 -9.44
CA GLY A 121 9.49 -23.98 -9.34
C GLY A 121 9.42 -22.96 -8.23
N GLN A 122 10.38 -22.95 -7.31
CA GLN A 122 10.30 -22.16 -6.11
C GLN A 122 11.68 -21.70 -5.62
N VAL A 123 11.74 -20.46 -5.17
CA VAL A 123 12.87 -19.95 -4.36
C VAL A 123 12.46 -19.99 -2.91
N THR A 124 13.30 -20.55 -2.05
CA THR A 124 13.11 -20.59 -0.60
C THR A 124 14.26 -19.89 0.10
N ILE A 125 13.96 -18.88 0.90
CA ILE A 125 14.91 -18.14 1.75
C ILE A 125 14.55 -18.43 3.20
N THR A 126 15.49 -18.97 3.96
CA THR A 126 15.23 -19.42 5.34
C THR A 126 16.23 -18.80 6.31
N THR A 127 15.72 -18.19 7.37
CA THR A 127 16.51 -17.76 8.54
C THR A 127 16.29 -18.70 9.72
N GLY A 128 16.77 -18.34 10.90
CA GLY A 128 16.50 -19.10 12.13
C GLY A 128 15.03 -19.10 12.56
N LYS A 129 14.19 -18.17 12.08
CA LYS A 129 12.81 -17.99 12.53
C LYS A 129 11.77 -17.91 11.43
N VAL A 130 12.14 -17.57 10.22
CA VAL A 130 11.19 -17.40 9.11
C VAL A 130 11.63 -18.15 7.86
N ARG A 131 10.65 -18.59 7.09
CA ARG A 131 10.82 -19.12 5.73
C ARG A 131 10.00 -18.30 4.77
N LEU A 132 10.66 -17.73 3.78
CA LEU A 132 10.07 -17.05 2.64
C LEU A 132 10.09 -18.02 1.45
N GLN A 133 8.94 -18.19 0.80
CA GLN A 133 8.79 -19.04 -0.37
C GLN A 133 8.21 -18.20 -1.50
N LEU A 134 8.92 -18.10 -2.62
CA LEU A 134 8.48 -17.40 -3.82
C LEU A 134 8.25 -18.41 -4.94
N ASP A 135 7.06 -18.42 -5.50
CA ASP A 135 6.76 -19.17 -6.72
C ASP A 135 7.45 -18.51 -7.91
N LYS A 136 8.25 -19.27 -8.66
CA LYS A 136 9.07 -18.69 -9.75
C LYS A 136 8.25 -18.21 -10.94
N SER A 137 7.08 -18.77 -11.16
CA SER A 137 6.20 -18.43 -12.28
C SER A 137 5.34 -17.19 -12.04
N THR A 138 4.96 -16.96 -10.78
CA THR A 138 4.03 -15.89 -10.39
C THR A 138 4.68 -14.82 -9.53
N ALA A 139 5.87 -15.09 -8.98
CA ALA A 139 6.58 -14.29 -7.99
C ALA A 139 5.78 -14.05 -6.67
N LEU A 140 4.75 -14.83 -6.40
CA LEU A 140 3.96 -14.71 -5.18
C LEU A 140 4.75 -15.20 -3.97
N LEU A 141 4.74 -14.36 -2.94
CA LEU A 141 5.42 -14.61 -1.67
C LEU A 141 4.48 -15.28 -0.66
N LYS A 142 4.99 -16.30 0.00
CA LYS A 142 4.40 -16.93 1.17
C LYS A 142 5.42 -16.92 2.31
N VAL A 143 5.00 -16.54 3.51
CA VAL A 143 5.87 -16.48 4.68
C VAL A 143 5.35 -17.38 5.79
N THR A 144 6.25 -18.22 6.30
CA THR A 144 6.00 -19.15 7.39
C THR A 144 6.85 -18.78 8.60
N ASN A 145 6.23 -18.71 9.77
CA ASN A 145 6.91 -18.65 11.05
C ASN A 145 7.40 -20.06 11.43
N LEU A 146 8.70 -20.26 11.56
CA LEU A 146 9.29 -21.56 11.85
C LEU A 146 9.13 -22.00 13.31
N THR A 147 8.93 -21.07 14.25
CA THR A 147 8.67 -21.40 15.65
C THR A 147 7.30 -22.06 15.83
N THR A 148 6.28 -21.52 15.13
CA THR A 148 4.91 -22.00 15.24
C THR A 148 4.51 -22.95 14.09
N ASN A 149 5.35 -23.05 13.07
CA ASN A 149 5.12 -23.75 11.80
C ASN A 149 3.82 -23.32 11.09
N LYS A 150 3.44 -22.04 11.22
CA LYS A 150 2.23 -21.47 10.61
C LYS A 150 2.58 -20.53 9.48
N ILE A 151 1.80 -20.56 8.40
CA ILE A 151 1.81 -19.52 7.39
C ILE A 151 1.24 -18.26 8.03
N VAL A 152 2.02 -17.18 8.06
CA VAL A 152 1.62 -15.91 8.69
C VAL A 152 0.97 -14.97 7.69
N PHE A 153 1.41 -14.99 6.44
CA PHE A 153 0.73 -14.36 5.31
C PHE A 153 1.15 -14.97 3.97
N GLU A 154 0.33 -14.74 2.96
CA GLU A 154 0.61 -15.09 1.57
C GLU A 154 0.06 -14.02 0.63
N GLU A 155 0.81 -13.68 -0.41
CA GLU A 155 0.34 -12.84 -1.50
C GLU A 155 -0.63 -13.61 -2.40
N THR A 156 -1.65 -12.94 -2.90
CA THR A 156 -2.63 -13.52 -3.82
C THR A 156 -2.53 -12.96 -5.24
N LYS A 157 -1.87 -11.81 -5.38
CA LYS A 157 -1.59 -11.14 -6.65
C LYS A 157 -0.17 -10.58 -6.62
N PRO A 158 0.55 -10.56 -7.73
CA PRO A 158 1.84 -9.87 -7.82
C PRO A 158 1.69 -8.39 -7.45
N VAL A 159 2.77 -7.78 -6.99
CA VAL A 159 2.81 -6.34 -6.75
C VAL A 159 2.47 -5.59 -8.04
N VAL A 160 1.56 -4.64 -7.93
CA VAL A 160 1.08 -3.85 -9.07
C VAL A 160 1.53 -2.41 -8.93
N TYR A 161 2.05 -1.85 -10.01
CA TYR A 161 2.43 -0.44 -10.13
C TYR A 161 1.54 0.20 -11.20
N GLU A 162 0.60 1.04 -10.81
CA GLU A 162 -0.29 1.72 -11.75
C GLU A 162 -0.65 3.14 -11.30
N LYS A 163 -0.62 4.07 -12.23
CA LYS A 163 -1.04 5.47 -11.98
C LYS A 163 -0.37 6.13 -10.76
N GLY A 164 0.93 5.86 -10.58
CA GLY A 164 1.70 6.39 -9.45
C GLY A 164 1.36 5.76 -8.10
N LYS A 165 0.75 4.57 -8.11
CA LYS A 165 0.45 3.78 -6.92
C LYS A 165 1.12 2.42 -6.97
N THR A 166 1.65 2.02 -5.84
CA THR A 166 2.07 0.64 -5.59
C THR A 166 1.00 -0.06 -4.78
N ILE A 167 0.61 -1.26 -5.22
CA ILE A 167 -0.47 -2.05 -4.63
C ILE A 167 0.06 -3.44 -4.27
N LEU A 168 -0.13 -3.81 -3.02
CA LEU A 168 0.17 -5.13 -2.46
C LEU A 168 -1.13 -5.82 -2.07
N THR A 169 -1.29 -7.09 -2.44
CA THR A 169 -2.52 -7.84 -2.17
C THR A 169 -2.20 -9.15 -1.46
N LEU A 170 -2.72 -9.29 -0.24
CA LEU A 170 -2.55 -10.45 0.62
C LEU A 170 -3.88 -11.17 0.81
N LYS A 171 -3.81 -12.44 1.17
CA LYS A 171 -4.96 -13.21 1.63
C LYS A 171 -5.33 -12.78 3.05
N GLU A 172 -6.61 -12.55 3.29
CA GLU A 172 -7.19 -12.43 4.63
C GLU A 172 -7.70 -13.79 5.09
N ASN A 173 -7.31 -14.23 6.28
CA ASN A 173 -7.82 -15.46 6.86
C ASN A 173 -9.11 -15.20 7.65
N PRO A 174 -10.03 -16.19 7.77
CA PRO A 174 -11.33 -16.00 8.41
C PRO A 174 -11.27 -15.46 9.85
N ASP A 175 -10.30 -15.92 10.64
CA ASP A 175 -10.12 -15.51 12.03
C ASP A 175 -9.02 -14.47 12.24
N GLU A 176 -8.61 -13.79 11.18
CA GLU A 176 -7.59 -12.77 11.22
C GLU A 176 -8.19 -11.40 11.54
N TYR A 177 -7.57 -10.67 12.47
CA TYR A 177 -7.93 -9.32 12.85
C TYR A 177 -6.73 -8.40 12.68
N PHE A 178 -7.00 -7.12 12.36
CA PHE A 178 -5.99 -6.13 12.03
C PHE A 178 -6.12 -4.92 12.96
N TYR A 179 -4.99 -4.42 13.45
CA TYR A 179 -4.90 -3.30 14.38
C TYR A 179 -3.75 -2.38 13.99
N GLY A 180 -3.85 -1.10 14.30
CA GLY A 180 -2.85 -0.10 13.94
C GLY A 180 -3.38 0.96 12.99
N GLY A 181 -2.58 1.40 12.02
CA GLY A 181 -2.96 2.48 11.12
C GLY A 181 -2.90 3.87 11.74
N GLY A 182 -2.32 3.99 12.95
CA GLY A 182 -2.29 5.24 13.73
C GLY A 182 -3.56 5.45 14.55
N VAL A 183 -3.86 6.70 14.90
CA VAL A 183 -5.05 7.05 15.67
C VAL A 183 -6.27 7.06 14.76
N GLN A 184 -7.06 6.00 14.86
CA GLN A 184 -8.30 5.78 14.10
C GLN A 184 -9.49 5.94 15.06
N ASN A 185 -10.24 7.03 14.95
CA ASN A 185 -11.34 7.34 15.86
C ASN A 185 -12.49 6.32 15.73
N GLY A 186 -13.01 5.88 16.89
CA GLY A 186 -14.15 4.96 16.94
C GLY A 186 -13.90 3.55 16.38
N ARG A 187 -12.63 3.15 16.17
CA ARG A 187 -12.28 1.85 15.61
C ARG A 187 -11.23 1.13 16.44
N PHE A 188 -11.54 -0.07 16.86
CA PHE A 188 -10.58 -0.93 17.56
C PHE A 188 -9.96 -1.96 16.62
N SER A 189 -10.73 -2.60 15.76
CA SER A 189 -10.26 -3.55 14.75
C SER A 189 -10.66 -3.08 13.34
N HIS A 190 -9.79 -3.34 12.37
CA HIS A 190 -10.01 -2.95 10.97
C HIS A 190 -10.56 -4.07 10.09
N LYS A 191 -10.80 -5.28 10.62
CA LYS A 191 -11.39 -6.39 9.85
C LYS A 191 -12.70 -5.96 9.18
N GLY A 192 -12.84 -6.22 7.89
CA GLY A 192 -13.99 -5.82 7.07
C GLY A 192 -14.10 -4.31 6.83
N LYS A 193 -13.02 -3.54 7.04
CA LYS A 193 -13.00 -2.08 6.88
C LYS A 193 -11.84 -1.63 6.02
N ALA A 194 -12.01 -0.46 5.40
CA ALA A 194 -10.92 0.25 4.77
C ALA A 194 -10.58 1.50 5.59
N ILE A 195 -9.27 1.78 5.70
CA ILE A 195 -8.75 2.98 6.36
C ILE A 195 -7.87 3.75 5.39
N ALA A 196 -7.93 5.08 5.45
CA ALA A 196 -6.99 5.94 4.76
C ALA A 196 -5.72 6.07 5.60
N ILE A 197 -4.56 6.07 4.96
CA ILE A 197 -3.27 6.41 5.57
C ILE A 197 -2.86 7.75 4.97
N GLU A 198 -3.56 8.79 5.41
CA GLU A 198 -3.32 10.17 4.98
C GLU A 198 -3.63 11.13 6.11
N ASN A 199 -2.93 12.25 6.15
CA ASN A 199 -3.11 13.23 7.22
C ASN A 199 -4.35 14.08 6.97
N GLN A 200 -5.49 13.71 7.56
CA GLN A 200 -6.76 14.41 7.40
C GLN A 200 -7.08 15.39 8.55
N ASN A 201 -6.39 15.26 9.68
CA ASN A 201 -6.66 16.01 10.90
C ASN A 201 -8.15 15.97 11.31
N SER A 202 -8.79 14.83 11.18
CA SER A 202 -10.20 14.62 11.49
C SER A 202 -10.39 13.96 12.85
N TRP A 203 -11.04 14.67 13.77
CA TRP A 203 -11.33 14.23 15.14
C TRP A 203 -12.76 13.70 15.30
N THR A 204 -13.51 13.56 14.21
CA THR A 204 -14.85 12.98 14.21
C THR A 204 -14.81 11.46 14.34
N ASP A 205 -15.95 10.85 14.68
CA ASP A 205 -16.11 9.40 14.65
C ASP A 205 -15.74 8.86 13.26
N VAL A 206 -14.99 7.75 13.24
CA VAL A 206 -14.40 7.13 12.06
C VAL A 206 -13.42 8.02 11.28
N GLY A 207 -13.09 9.19 11.80
CA GLY A 207 -12.05 10.06 11.25
C GLY A 207 -10.64 9.60 11.65
N MET A 208 -9.64 10.29 11.12
CA MET A 208 -8.24 9.97 11.36
C MET A 208 -7.50 11.21 11.86
N ALA A 209 -6.85 11.08 13.00
CA ALA A 209 -6.11 12.18 13.61
C ALA A 209 -4.60 12.11 13.30
N SER A 210 -4.02 10.91 13.32
CA SER A 210 -2.58 10.70 13.13
C SER A 210 -2.36 9.34 12.44
N PRO A 211 -2.28 9.31 11.10
CA PRO A 211 -2.08 8.07 10.36
C PRO A 211 -0.64 7.55 10.54
N THR A 212 -0.52 6.24 10.58
CA THR A 212 0.76 5.55 10.60
C THR A 212 0.70 4.40 9.61
N PRO A 213 1.66 4.26 8.68
CA PRO A 213 1.68 3.20 7.69
C PRO A 213 2.12 1.85 8.29
N PHE A 214 1.64 1.56 9.48
CA PHE A 214 1.94 0.36 10.25
C PHE A 214 0.65 -0.28 10.75
N TYR A 215 0.54 -1.59 10.59
CA TYR A 215 -0.47 -2.40 11.26
C TYR A 215 0.13 -3.74 11.73
N TRP A 216 -0.60 -4.42 12.60
CA TRP A 216 -0.28 -5.78 12.96
C TRP A 216 -1.52 -6.68 12.85
N SER A 217 -1.27 -7.95 12.55
CA SER A 217 -2.26 -9.00 12.37
C SER A 217 -2.18 -10.03 13.49
N THR A 218 -3.36 -10.54 13.89
CA THR A 218 -3.44 -11.68 14.83
C THR A 218 -2.80 -12.95 14.26
N ASN A 219 -2.56 -13.00 12.96
CA ASN A 219 -1.90 -14.12 12.29
C ASN A 219 -0.39 -14.23 12.56
N GLY A 220 0.19 -13.26 13.26
CA GLY A 220 1.57 -13.35 13.72
C GLY A 220 2.54 -12.46 12.98
N TYR A 221 2.10 -11.39 12.35
CA TYR A 221 3.00 -10.42 11.72
C TYR A 221 2.62 -8.97 12.00
N GLY A 222 3.63 -8.11 12.02
CA GLY A 222 3.52 -6.67 11.86
C GLY A 222 3.99 -6.29 10.46
N PHE A 223 3.40 -5.25 9.92
CA PHE A 223 3.68 -4.70 8.61
C PHE A 223 3.90 -3.20 8.71
N MET A 224 4.94 -2.69 8.07
CA MET A 224 5.18 -1.25 7.96
C MET A 224 5.56 -0.90 6.54
N TRP A 225 4.82 0.00 5.91
CA TRP A 225 5.25 0.61 4.66
C TRP A 225 6.19 1.77 4.95
N TYR A 226 7.39 1.75 4.40
CA TYR A 226 8.43 2.72 4.73
C TYR A 226 8.30 3.98 3.86
N THR A 227 7.24 4.74 4.09
CA THR A 227 6.93 5.96 3.34
C THR A 227 6.09 6.94 4.16
N PHE A 228 6.12 8.23 3.79
CA PHE A 228 5.17 9.26 4.23
C PHE A 228 4.14 9.63 3.16
N LYS A 229 4.16 8.98 2.01
CA LYS A 229 3.15 9.20 0.96
C LYS A 229 1.81 8.66 1.44
N GLN A 230 0.72 9.26 0.94
CA GLN A 230 -0.63 8.80 1.27
C GLN A 230 -0.84 7.36 0.80
N GLY A 231 -1.74 6.68 1.51
CA GLY A 231 -2.10 5.31 1.22
C GLY A 231 -3.52 4.95 1.64
N LYS A 232 -3.88 3.71 1.34
CA LYS A 232 -5.15 3.12 1.74
C LYS A 232 -4.94 1.65 2.07
N TYR A 233 -5.45 1.23 3.22
CA TYR A 233 -5.47 -0.16 3.64
C TYR A 233 -6.90 -0.67 3.70
N ASP A 234 -7.20 -1.69 2.93
CA ASP A 234 -8.51 -2.35 2.85
C ASP A 234 -8.36 -3.78 3.40
N PHE A 235 -9.02 -4.03 4.51
CA PHE A 235 -9.00 -5.30 5.23
C PHE A 235 -10.32 -6.05 4.99
N GLY A 236 -10.60 -6.42 3.75
CA GLY A 236 -11.79 -7.18 3.37
C GLY A 236 -13.08 -6.35 3.20
N ALA A 237 -12.98 -5.01 3.15
CA ALA A 237 -14.15 -4.16 2.95
C ALA A 237 -14.67 -4.19 1.52
N THR A 238 -13.77 -4.11 0.54
CA THR A 238 -14.14 -4.11 -0.88
C THR A 238 -14.20 -5.52 -1.47
N GLU A 239 -13.21 -6.35 -1.13
CA GLU A 239 -13.11 -7.74 -1.58
C GLU A 239 -12.91 -8.63 -0.35
N LYS A 240 -13.86 -9.53 -0.07
CA LYS A 240 -13.78 -10.44 1.08
C LYS A 240 -12.57 -11.37 0.95
N ASN A 241 -12.02 -11.77 2.09
CA ASN A 241 -10.84 -12.63 2.20
C ASN A 241 -9.58 -12.02 1.54
N THR A 242 -9.54 -10.69 1.39
CA THR A 242 -8.46 -9.97 0.74
C THR A 242 -8.02 -8.77 1.56
N VAL A 243 -6.72 -8.66 1.82
CA VAL A 243 -6.09 -7.45 2.33
C VAL A 243 -5.43 -6.74 1.16
N LYS A 244 -5.87 -5.52 0.85
CA LYS A 244 -5.30 -4.70 -0.22
C LYS A 244 -4.69 -3.44 0.35
N LEU A 245 -3.38 -3.30 0.21
CA LEU A 245 -2.60 -2.19 0.71
C LEU A 245 -2.07 -1.37 -0.46
N SER A 246 -2.13 -0.04 -0.37
CA SER A 246 -1.59 0.82 -1.42
C SER A 246 -1.01 2.11 -0.86
N HIS A 247 0.03 2.61 -1.52
CA HIS A 247 0.59 3.95 -1.32
C HIS A 247 0.88 4.63 -2.65
N ASP A 248 0.92 5.96 -2.63
CA ASP A 248 1.23 6.79 -3.80
C ASP A 248 2.75 6.84 -4.04
N THR A 249 3.30 5.68 -4.39
CA THR A 249 4.73 5.46 -4.67
C THR A 249 4.91 4.66 -5.96
N ASP A 250 6.07 4.78 -6.59
CA ASP A 250 6.49 3.97 -7.73
C ASP A 250 7.40 2.79 -7.30
N TYR A 251 7.51 2.56 -6.01
CA TYR A 251 8.32 1.50 -5.41
C TYR A 251 7.59 0.86 -4.23
N LEU A 252 7.89 -0.41 -4.00
CA LEU A 252 7.53 -1.13 -2.79
C LEU A 252 8.71 -1.06 -1.81
N ASP A 253 8.46 -0.59 -0.61
CA ASP A 253 9.46 -0.58 0.48
C ASP A 253 8.74 -0.87 1.79
N VAL A 254 8.78 -2.12 2.22
CA VAL A 254 7.98 -2.60 3.32
C VAL A 254 8.80 -3.45 4.29
N PHE A 255 8.48 -3.35 5.57
CA PHE A 255 9.03 -4.19 6.61
C PHE A 255 7.98 -5.18 7.10
N TYR A 256 8.41 -6.41 7.29
CA TYR A 256 7.66 -7.45 7.97
C TYR A 256 8.37 -7.86 9.26
N MET A 257 7.60 -7.94 10.33
CA MET A 257 8.05 -8.33 11.66
C MET A 257 7.27 -9.56 12.09
N ILE A 258 7.91 -10.72 12.13
CA ILE A 258 7.26 -12.00 12.41
C ILE A 258 7.48 -12.36 13.87
N ASN A 259 6.41 -12.65 14.60
CA ASN A 259 6.46 -13.00 16.02
C ASN A 259 5.43 -14.07 16.41
N ASP A 260 5.73 -14.77 17.48
CA ASP A 260 4.90 -15.86 18.00
C ASP A 260 3.71 -15.33 18.82
N SER A 261 3.78 -14.09 19.31
CA SER A 261 2.73 -13.45 20.11
C SER A 261 2.52 -11.98 19.75
N GLN A 262 1.35 -11.45 20.11
CA GLN A 262 1.03 -10.03 19.92
C GLN A 262 1.91 -9.11 20.76
N ILE A 263 2.28 -9.52 21.98
CA ILE A 263 3.11 -8.74 22.89
C ILE A 263 4.54 -8.58 22.34
N GLY A 264 5.10 -9.61 21.75
CA GLY A 264 6.43 -9.55 21.13
C GLY A 264 6.55 -8.54 19.98
N ARG A 265 5.45 -8.13 19.35
CA ARG A 265 5.41 -7.15 18.26
C ARG A 265 5.49 -5.71 18.75
N ALA A 266 4.99 -5.44 19.94
CA ALA A 266 5.05 -4.10 20.53
C ALA A 266 6.49 -3.70 20.96
N HIS A 267 7.44 -4.63 21.00
CA HIS A 267 8.82 -4.42 21.42
C HIS A 267 9.82 -4.42 20.25
N VAL A 268 9.33 -4.42 19.05
CA VAL A 268 10.12 -4.29 17.81
C VAL A 268 10.13 -2.80 17.31
#